data_13a02933662228a16be36c161089f068
#
_entry.id   13a02933662228a16be36c161089f068
#
_cell.length_a   1.000
_cell.length_b   1.000
_cell.length_c   1.000
_cell.angle_alpha   90.00
_cell.angle_beta   90.00
_cell.angle_gamma   90.00
#
_symmetry.space_group_name_H-M   'P 1'
#
loop_
_entity.id
_entity.type
_entity.pdbx_description
1 polymer ?
#
loop_
_entity_poly.entity_id
_entity_poly.type
_entity_poly.pdbx_seq_one_letter_code
_entity_poly.pdbx_strand_id
1 'polypeptide(L)'
;MALDSMKEIFDQMERENIPFWEVVLQADMEERQVTRKQSMAKMLITWQAMEDAADTYTGTRKSVSGLVGGDGIKMRQYAMRGAAMSGGYVCDVIAEALSMAESNACMRRIVAAPTAGACGVLPAVLLPLCNYEELTQHQLLEALYVASGIGAVIAHRACICLLYTSPSPRDS
;
A
#
# COMPACT_ATOMS: atom_id res chain seq x y z
N MET A 1 12.42 -18.29 -5.00
CA MET A 1 11.49 -18.73 -6.08
C MET A 1 10.69 -17.49 -6.50
N ALA A 2 10.71 -17.09 -7.76
CA ALA A 2 9.93 -15.95 -8.22
C ALA A 2 8.44 -16.32 -8.18
N LEU A 3 7.61 -15.46 -7.62
CA LEU A 3 6.14 -15.63 -7.60
C LEU A 3 5.56 -15.09 -8.91
N ASP A 4 5.58 -15.90 -9.96
CA ASP A 4 5.22 -15.45 -11.30
C ASP A 4 3.71 -15.48 -11.60
N SER A 5 2.94 -16.20 -10.78
CA SER A 5 1.50 -16.30 -10.95
C SER A 5 0.75 -16.60 -9.64
N MET A 6 -0.49 -16.14 -9.56
CA MET A 6 -1.40 -16.50 -8.45
C MET A 6 -1.61 -18.01 -8.35
N LYS A 7 -1.60 -18.73 -9.50
CA LYS A 7 -1.76 -20.18 -9.51
C LYS A 7 -0.63 -20.87 -8.77
N GLU A 8 0.62 -20.48 -8.99
CA GLU A 8 1.77 -21.05 -8.28
C GLU A 8 1.68 -20.87 -6.77
N ILE A 9 1.21 -19.69 -6.33
CA ILE A 9 0.99 -19.43 -4.91
C ILE A 9 -0.07 -20.37 -4.35
N PHE A 10 -1.22 -20.53 -5.03
CA PHE A 10 -2.29 -21.43 -4.59
C PHE A 10 -1.86 -22.90 -4.61
N ASP A 11 -1.16 -23.35 -5.66
CA ASP A 11 -0.63 -24.71 -5.73
C ASP A 11 0.35 -25.00 -4.58
N GLN A 12 1.15 -24.02 -4.17
CA GLN A 12 2.05 -24.16 -3.01
C GLN A 12 1.28 -24.16 -1.69
N MET A 13 0.28 -23.28 -1.52
CA MET A 13 -0.59 -23.28 -0.34
C MET A 13 -1.23 -24.66 -0.10
N GLU A 14 -1.76 -25.27 -1.17
CA GLU A 14 -2.40 -26.59 -1.10
C GLU A 14 -1.37 -27.70 -0.82
N ARG A 15 -0.24 -27.69 -1.49
CA ARG A 15 0.81 -28.70 -1.33
C ARG A 15 1.41 -28.73 0.07
N GLU A 16 1.65 -27.55 0.66
CA GLU A 16 2.32 -27.39 1.94
C GLU A 16 1.35 -27.17 3.11
N ASN A 17 0.05 -26.99 2.81
CA ASN A 17 -1.00 -26.66 3.77
C ASN A 17 -0.65 -25.44 4.64
N ILE A 18 -0.18 -24.37 3.99
CA ILE A 18 0.20 -23.11 4.63
C ILE A 18 -0.60 -21.94 4.04
N PRO A 19 -0.81 -20.84 4.79
CA PRO A 19 -1.55 -19.69 4.31
C PRO A 19 -0.76 -18.90 3.24
N PHE A 20 -1.48 -18.10 2.46
CA PHE A 20 -0.93 -17.27 1.37
C PHE A 20 0.28 -16.44 1.80
N TRP A 21 0.14 -15.72 2.92
CA TRP A 21 1.22 -14.86 3.42
C TRP A 21 2.50 -15.62 3.75
N GLU A 22 2.37 -16.87 4.20
CA GLU A 22 3.51 -17.73 4.53
C GLU A 22 4.27 -18.14 3.25
N VAL A 23 3.55 -18.45 2.16
CA VAL A 23 4.17 -18.73 0.85
C VAL A 23 5.00 -17.53 0.39
N VAL A 24 4.43 -16.33 0.50
CA VAL A 24 5.12 -15.10 0.10
C VAL A 24 6.34 -14.81 0.98
N LEU A 25 6.20 -15.02 2.29
CA LEU A 25 7.33 -14.87 3.23
C LEU A 25 8.46 -15.85 2.90
N GLN A 26 8.15 -17.10 2.61
CA GLN A 26 9.17 -18.11 2.22
C GLN A 26 9.87 -17.69 0.92
N ALA A 27 9.12 -17.22 -0.08
CA ALA A 27 9.69 -16.72 -1.32
C ALA A 27 10.64 -15.52 -1.09
N ASP A 28 10.25 -14.55 -0.25
CA ASP A 28 11.11 -13.42 0.12
C ASP A 28 12.39 -13.89 0.85
N MET A 29 12.26 -14.86 1.75
CA MET A 29 13.40 -15.43 2.45
C MET A 29 14.39 -16.12 1.50
N GLU A 30 13.89 -16.89 0.55
CA GLU A 30 14.70 -17.56 -0.47
C GLU A 30 15.39 -16.57 -1.42
N GLU A 31 14.63 -15.63 -1.97
CA GLU A 31 15.14 -14.66 -2.92
C GLU A 31 16.24 -13.78 -2.32
N ARG A 32 16.02 -13.31 -1.09
CA ARG A 32 16.95 -12.40 -0.41
C ARG A 32 17.99 -13.11 0.43
N GLN A 33 17.94 -14.43 0.56
CA GLN A 33 18.83 -15.23 1.40
C GLN A 33 18.86 -14.73 2.86
N VAL A 34 17.67 -14.46 3.41
CA VAL A 34 17.50 -13.93 4.78
C VAL A 34 16.68 -14.87 5.66
N THR A 35 16.83 -14.70 6.96
CA THR A 35 16.01 -15.42 7.94
C THR A 35 14.61 -14.82 8.04
N ARG A 36 13.64 -15.62 8.51
CA ARG A 36 12.26 -15.15 8.81
C ARG A 36 12.25 -13.88 9.64
N LYS A 37 13.04 -13.81 10.70
CA LYS A 37 13.12 -12.64 11.57
C LYS A 37 13.59 -11.38 10.81
N GLN A 38 14.57 -11.54 9.93
CA GLN A 38 15.10 -10.42 9.12
C GLN A 38 14.08 -9.96 8.08
N SER A 39 13.38 -10.89 7.43
CA SER A 39 12.33 -10.56 6.46
C SER A 39 11.20 -9.79 7.15
N MET A 40 10.66 -10.31 8.25
CA MET A 40 9.58 -9.65 9.01
C MET A 40 10.01 -8.28 9.57
N ALA A 41 11.23 -8.15 10.07
CA ALA A 41 11.77 -6.87 10.53
C ALA A 41 11.84 -5.84 9.38
N LYS A 42 12.22 -6.27 8.19
CA LYS A 42 12.25 -5.40 7.00
C LYS A 42 10.85 -4.96 6.59
N MET A 43 9.88 -5.87 6.61
CA MET A 43 8.48 -5.54 6.31
C MET A 43 7.92 -4.52 7.32
N LEU A 44 8.25 -4.70 8.61
CA LEU A 44 7.86 -3.75 9.65
C LEU A 44 8.47 -2.35 9.42
N ILE A 45 9.74 -2.27 9.04
CA ILE A 45 10.38 -0.98 8.68
C ILE A 45 9.68 -0.33 7.48
N THR A 46 9.25 -1.14 6.50
CA THR A 46 8.50 -0.63 5.35
C THR A 46 7.14 -0.08 5.77
N TRP A 47 6.44 -0.78 6.66
CA TRP A 47 5.19 -0.30 7.24
C TRP A 47 5.37 1.02 8.00
N GLN A 48 6.36 1.09 8.90
CA GLN A 48 6.69 2.31 9.64
C GLN A 48 6.98 3.50 8.71
N ALA A 49 7.62 3.24 7.57
CA ALA A 49 7.85 4.28 6.57
C ALA A 49 6.54 4.75 5.88
N MET A 50 5.52 3.89 5.76
CA MET A 50 4.18 4.29 5.30
C MET A 50 3.45 5.12 6.35
N GLU A 51 3.50 4.70 7.63
CA GLU A 51 2.94 5.47 8.77
C GLU A 51 3.57 6.86 8.84
N ASP A 52 4.90 6.95 8.84
CA ASP A 52 5.63 8.23 8.85
C ASP A 52 5.23 9.13 7.67
N ALA A 53 5.02 8.55 6.49
CA ALA A 53 4.60 9.31 5.31
C ALA A 53 3.20 9.91 5.49
N ALA A 54 2.28 9.15 6.09
CA ALA A 54 0.92 9.59 6.39
C ALA A 54 0.90 10.66 7.50
N ASP A 55 1.62 10.43 8.59
CA ASP A 55 1.69 11.35 9.75
C ASP A 55 2.28 12.70 9.40
N THR A 56 3.21 12.73 8.45
CA THR A 56 3.82 13.99 7.98
C THR A 56 2.94 14.80 7.05
N TYR A 57 1.78 14.31 6.64
CA TYR A 57 0.85 15.06 5.80
C TYR A 57 0.18 16.19 6.58
N THR A 58 0.29 17.42 6.08
CA THR A 58 -0.28 18.63 6.71
C THR A 58 -1.42 19.25 5.89
N GLY A 59 -1.55 18.87 4.61
CA GLY A 59 -2.52 19.45 3.67
C GLY A 59 -2.31 20.94 3.33
N THR A 60 -1.25 21.54 3.85
CA THR A 60 -0.95 22.97 3.62
C THR A 60 -0.10 23.20 2.38
N ARG A 61 0.61 22.16 1.92
CA ARG A 61 1.46 22.25 0.73
C ARG A 61 0.63 22.09 -0.55
N LYS A 62 1.07 22.78 -1.58
CA LYS A 62 0.59 22.63 -2.95
C LYS A 62 1.69 21.99 -3.80
N SER A 63 1.27 21.24 -4.83
CA SER A 63 2.19 20.77 -5.88
C SER A 63 2.84 21.95 -6.61
N VAL A 64 3.93 21.69 -7.33
CA VAL A 64 4.63 22.72 -8.12
C VAL A 64 3.69 23.43 -9.10
N SER A 65 2.71 22.70 -9.67
CA SER A 65 1.69 23.28 -10.56
C SER A 65 0.62 24.09 -9.82
N GLY A 66 0.53 24.00 -8.50
CA GLY A 66 -0.52 24.62 -7.68
C GLY A 66 -1.89 23.93 -7.75
N LEU A 67 -2.03 22.88 -8.57
CA LEU A 67 -3.33 22.23 -8.82
C LEU A 67 -3.70 21.21 -7.76
N VAL A 68 -2.73 20.56 -7.11
CA VAL A 68 -2.93 19.48 -6.12
C VAL A 68 -2.55 19.95 -4.73
N GLY A 69 -3.40 19.67 -3.76
CA GLY A 69 -3.14 19.87 -2.32
C GLY A 69 -4.35 20.41 -1.54
N GLY A 70 -4.58 19.84 -0.37
CA GLY A 70 -5.61 20.21 0.58
C GLY A 70 -6.93 19.44 0.48
N ASP A 71 -7.07 18.51 -0.45
CA ASP A 71 -8.31 17.74 -0.61
C ASP A 71 -8.42 16.62 0.43
N GLY A 72 -7.31 16.03 0.86
CA GLY A 72 -7.28 15.09 1.97
C GLY A 72 -7.83 15.69 3.27
N ILE A 73 -7.47 16.94 3.59
CA ILE A 73 -8.05 17.67 4.76
C ILE A 73 -9.53 17.91 4.56
N LYS A 74 -9.96 18.37 3.40
CA LYS A 74 -11.37 18.59 3.12
C LYS A 74 -12.19 17.32 3.29
N MET A 75 -11.66 16.19 2.85
CA MET A 75 -12.31 14.90 3.01
C MET A 75 -12.39 14.47 4.48
N ARG A 76 -11.32 14.67 5.27
CA ARG A 76 -11.36 14.43 6.73
C ARG A 76 -12.40 15.32 7.42
N GLN A 77 -12.48 16.59 7.06
CA GLN A 77 -13.50 17.50 7.59
C GLN A 77 -14.93 17.07 7.20
N TYR A 78 -15.11 16.54 5.99
CA TYR A 78 -16.40 15.97 5.57
C TYR A 78 -16.76 14.73 6.40
N ALA A 79 -15.82 13.81 6.62
CA ALA A 79 -16.02 12.62 7.44
C ALA A 79 -16.46 12.99 8.88
N MET A 80 -15.85 14.00 9.48
CA MET A 80 -16.16 14.46 10.84
C MET A 80 -17.58 15.02 11.02
N ARG A 81 -18.28 15.40 9.94
CA ARG A 81 -19.66 15.88 10.02
C ARG A 81 -20.68 14.81 10.36
N GLY A 82 -20.28 13.53 10.38
CA GLY A 82 -21.10 12.40 10.82
C GLY A 82 -22.25 12.00 9.88
N ALA A 83 -22.41 12.69 8.75
CA ALA A 83 -23.49 12.46 7.77
C ALA A 83 -22.99 11.86 6.45
N ALA A 84 -21.82 11.24 6.46
CA ALA A 84 -21.24 10.67 5.25
C ALA A 84 -22.00 9.42 4.80
N MET A 85 -22.50 9.40 3.57
CA MET A 85 -23.29 8.30 3.01
C MET A 85 -22.51 6.97 2.93
N SER A 86 -21.18 7.03 2.78
CA SER A 86 -20.30 5.87 2.70
C SER A 86 -19.87 5.30 4.07
N GLY A 87 -20.26 5.94 5.17
CA GLY A 87 -19.82 5.58 6.52
C GLY A 87 -18.41 6.11 6.85
N GLY A 88 -18.05 6.07 8.13
CA GLY A 88 -16.80 6.66 8.64
C GLY A 88 -15.57 6.01 8.04
N TYR A 89 -15.45 4.68 8.12
CA TYR A 89 -14.29 3.95 7.61
C TYR A 89 -13.95 4.27 6.15
N VAL A 90 -14.95 4.22 5.26
CA VAL A 90 -14.70 4.50 3.83
C VAL A 90 -14.29 5.95 3.60
N CYS A 91 -14.83 6.89 4.38
CA CYS A 91 -14.40 8.28 4.32
C CYS A 91 -12.95 8.46 4.76
N ASP A 92 -12.51 7.75 5.80
CA ASP A 92 -11.14 7.79 6.27
C ASP A 92 -10.18 7.16 5.25
N VAL A 93 -10.58 6.06 4.61
CA VAL A 93 -9.84 5.45 3.49
C VAL A 93 -9.65 6.45 2.34
N ILE A 94 -10.73 7.15 1.94
CA ILE A 94 -10.66 8.15 0.86
C ILE A 94 -9.77 9.33 1.28
N ALA A 95 -9.90 9.81 2.51
CA ALA A 95 -9.11 10.92 3.03
C ALA A 95 -7.63 10.57 3.05
N GLU A 96 -7.29 9.34 3.47
CA GLU A 96 -5.92 8.86 3.51
C GLU A 96 -5.34 8.67 2.10
N ALA A 97 -6.11 8.11 1.16
CA ALA A 97 -5.71 7.96 -0.24
C ALA A 97 -5.38 9.32 -0.87
N LEU A 98 -6.23 10.33 -0.65
CA LEU A 98 -5.99 11.70 -1.12
C LEU A 98 -4.73 12.30 -0.46
N SER A 99 -4.55 12.12 0.84
CA SER A 99 -3.39 12.62 1.58
C SER A 99 -2.07 12.05 1.04
N MET A 100 -2.04 10.77 0.73
CA MET A 100 -0.87 10.11 0.16
C MET A 100 -0.60 10.54 -1.29
N ALA A 101 -1.65 10.66 -2.11
CA ALA A 101 -1.53 11.16 -3.48
C ALA A 101 -1.00 12.61 -3.51
N GLU A 102 -1.49 13.46 -2.62
CA GLU A 102 -0.99 14.84 -2.48
C GLU A 102 0.45 14.88 -1.95
N SER A 103 0.82 14.00 -1.03
CA SER A 103 2.20 13.86 -0.56
C SER A 103 3.14 13.51 -1.71
N ASN A 104 2.74 12.55 -2.56
CA ASN A 104 3.49 12.20 -3.77
C ASN A 104 3.61 13.39 -4.73
N ALA A 105 2.49 14.06 -5.07
CA ALA A 105 2.47 15.22 -5.96
C ALA A 105 3.28 16.41 -5.42
N CYS A 106 3.44 16.52 -4.10
CA CYS A 106 4.25 17.52 -3.42
C CYS A 106 5.71 17.08 -3.19
N MET A 107 6.16 16.02 -3.85
CA MET A 107 7.54 15.50 -3.79
C MET A 107 7.98 15.14 -2.35
N ARG A 108 7.06 14.60 -1.56
CA ARG A 108 7.37 14.10 -0.21
C ARG A 108 7.80 12.63 -0.27
N ARG A 109 8.38 12.15 0.83
CA ARG A 109 8.70 10.74 0.97
C ARG A 109 7.43 9.90 0.94
N ILE A 110 7.42 8.89 0.09
CA ILE A 110 6.36 7.87 0.00
C ILE A 110 7.02 6.49 -0.13
N VAL A 111 6.24 5.44 0.06
CA VAL A 111 6.64 4.06 -0.23
C VAL A 111 5.94 3.61 -1.50
N ALA A 112 6.69 3.28 -2.55
CA ALA A 112 6.13 2.72 -3.76
C ALA A 112 5.63 1.28 -3.52
N ALA A 113 4.37 0.97 -3.91
CA ALA A 113 3.78 -0.34 -3.68
C ALA A 113 2.73 -0.68 -4.75
N PRO A 114 3.07 -1.29 -5.90
CA PRO A 114 4.41 -1.52 -6.46
C PRO A 114 5.03 -0.28 -7.13
N THR A 115 4.25 0.76 -7.45
CA THR A 115 4.70 1.98 -8.12
C THR A 115 4.51 3.22 -7.25
N ALA A 116 5.17 4.32 -7.59
CA ALA A 116 4.96 5.60 -6.93
C ALA A 116 3.50 6.09 -7.05
N GLY A 117 2.84 5.84 -8.19
CA GLY A 117 1.43 6.17 -8.39
C GLY A 117 0.47 5.38 -7.50
N ALA A 118 0.86 4.18 -7.06
CA ALA A 118 0.08 3.31 -6.18
C ALA A 118 0.47 3.46 -4.70
N CYS A 119 1.32 4.41 -4.33
CA CYS A 119 1.85 4.58 -2.98
C CYS A 119 0.77 4.78 -1.90
N GLY A 120 -0.40 5.28 -2.28
CA GLY A 120 -1.51 5.52 -1.37
C GLY A 120 -2.40 4.30 -1.10
N VAL A 121 -2.33 3.24 -1.89
CA VAL A 121 -3.30 2.12 -1.82
C VAL A 121 -3.22 1.39 -0.48
N LEU A 122 -2.03 0.92 -0.11
CA LEU A 122 -1.86 0.16 1.14
C LEU A 122 -2.07 1.02 2.39
N PRO A 123 -1.41 2.18 2.55
CA PRO A 123 -1.64 3.00 3.74
C PRO A 123 -3.07 3.51 3.84
N ALA A 124 -3.74 3.84 2.73
CA ALA A 124 -5.12 4.30 2.75
C ALA A 124 -6.10 3.26 3.31
N VAL A 125 -5.87 1.98 3.06
CA VAL A 125 -6.74 0.91 3.57
C VAL A 125 -6.31 0.47 4.97
N LEU A 126 -5.01 0.25 5.17
CA LEU A 126 -4.51 -0.39 6.39
C LEU A 126 -4.45 0.57 7.59
N LEU A 127 -4.12 1.86 7.40
CA LEU A 127 -4.08 2.82 8.52
C LEU A 127 -5.44 3.03 9.17
N PRO A 128 -6.52 3.33 8.40
CA PRO A 128 -7.85 3.38 9.00
C PRO A 128 -8.28 2.04 9.59
N LEU A 129 -7.95 0.90 8.95
CA LEU A 129 -8.30 -0.41 9.47
C LEU A 129 -7.68 -0.67 10.85
N CYS A 130 -6.42 -0.31 11.05
CA CYS A 130 -5.77 -0.40 12.37
C CYS A 130 -6.45 0.45 13.44
N ASN A 131 -7.12 1.55 13.06
CA ASN A 131 -7.86 2.40 13.98
C ASN A 131 -9.28 1.88 14.30
N TYR A 132 -9.89 1.14 13.36
CA TYR A 132 -11.24 0.59 13.50
C TYR A 132 -11.24 -0.80 14.15
N GLU A 133 -10.18 -1.56 13.93
CA GLU A 133 -10.01 -2.92 14.43
C GLU A 133 -8.73 -3.00 15.27
N GLU A 134 -8.77 -3.72 16.38
CA GLU A 134 -7.59 -3.95 17.23
C GLU A 134 -6.65 -5.00 16.58
N LEU A 135 -6.00 -4.63 15.48
CA LEU A 135 -5.09 -5.51 14.78
C LEU A 135 -3.78 -5.69 15.56
N THR A 136 -3.37 -6.95 15.70
CA THR A 136 -2.02 -7.24 16.18
C THR A 136 -0.98 -6.93 15.12
N GLN A 137 0.24 -6.60 15.53
CA GLN A 137 1.35 -6.39 14.60
C GLN A 137 1.57 -7.59 13.68
N HIS A 138 1.31 -8.82 14.17
CA HIS A 138 1.44 -10.03 13.37
C HIS A 138 0.41 -10.05 12.22
N GLN A 139 -0.86 -9.80 12.51
CA GLN A 139 -1.93 -9.75 11.50
C GLN A 139 -1.67 -8.67 10.44
N LEU A 140 -1.13 -7.52 10.86
CA LEU A 140 -0.73 -6.46 9.93
C LEU A 140 0.39 -6.93 8.99
N LEU A 141 1.41 -7.60 9.53
CA LEU A 141 2.50 -8.13 8.70
C LEU A 141 2.02 -9.22 7.76
N GLU A 142 1.11 -10.11 8.18
CA GLU A 142 0.46 -11.10 7.31
C GLU A 142 -0.26 -10.41 6.14
N ALA A 143 -1.05 -9.37 6.42
CA ALA A 143 -1.75 -8.60 5.38
C ALA A 143 -0.77 -7.94 4.40
N LEU A 144 0.35 -7.40 4.89
CA LEU A 144 1.39 -6.80 4.05
C LEU A 144 2.08 -7.85 3.17
N TYR A 145 2.33 -9.07 3.65
CA TYR A 145 2.86 -10.15 2.83
C TYR A 145 1.85 -10.59 1.76
N VAL A 146 0.56 -10.69 2.09
CA VAL A 146 -0.49 -10.94 1.08
C VAL A 146 -0.46 -9.86 -0.01
N ALA A 147 -0.46 -8.60 0.39
CA ALA A 147 -0.41 -7.48 -0.54
C ALA A 147 0.89 -7.48 -1.39
N SER A 148 2.02 -7.83 -0.79
CA SER A 148 3.32 -7.95 -1.47
C SER A 148 3.30 -9.05 -2.53
N GLY A 149 2.74 -10.22 -2.22
CA GLY A 149 2.61 -11.33 -3.17
C GLY A 149 1.72 -10.97 -4.37
N ILE A 150 0.56 -10.36 -4.11
CA ILE A 150 -0.33 -9.87 -5.17
C ILE A 150 0.40 -8.81 -6.01
N GLY A 151 1.08 -7.87 -5.35
CA GLY A 151 1.85 -6.81 -6.00
C GLY A 151 2.99 -7.36 -6.87
N ALA A 152 3.69 -8.41 -6.42
CA ALA A 152 4.73 -9.08 -7.19
C ALA A 152 4.17 -9.71 -8.48
N VAL A 153 3.06 -10.44 -8.39
CA VAL A 153 2.39 -11.02 -9.57
C VAL A 153 1.91 -9.93 -10.54
N ILE A 154 1.36 -8.83 -10.03
CA ILE A 154 0.98 -7.68 -10.88
C ILE A 154 2.21 -7.09 -11.55
N ALA A 155 3.28 -6.83 -10.80
CA ALA A 155 4.51 -6.25 -11.34
C ALA A 155 5.17 -7.14 -12.40
N HIS A 156 5.09 -8.47 -12.23
CA HIS A 156 5.62 -9.42 -13.23
C HIS A 156 4.81 -9.44 -14.52
N ARG A 157 3.48 -9.28 -14.44
CA ARG A 157 2.57 -9.41 -15.59
C ARG A 157 2.19 -8.10 -16.24
N ALA A 158 2.20 -7.00 -15.49
CA ALA A 158 1.86 -5.68 -15.97
C ALA A 158 3.13 -4.94 -16.43
N CYS A 159 3.01 -4.17 -17.50
CA CYS A 159 4.04 -3.21 -17.83
C CYS A 159 3.95 -2.02 -16.86
N ILE A 160 4.82 -2.01 -15.87
CA ILE A 160 4.89 -0.92 -14.87
C ILE A 160 5.81 0.23 -15.30
N CYS A 161 6.37 0.16 -16.50
CA CYS A 161 7.20 1.22 -17.07
C CYS A 161 6.33 2.25 -17.80
N LEU A 162 6.10 3.40 -17.21
CA LEU A 162 5.30 4.51 -17.75
C LEU A 162 5.80 5.03 -19.11
N LEU A 163 7.06 4.77 -19.47
CA LEU A 163 7.67 5.31 -20.69
C LEU A 163 7.31 4.55 -21.98
N TYR A 164 6.79 3.32 -21.89
CA TYR A 164 6.71 2.46 -23.07
C TYR A 164 5.32 2.01 -23.51
N THR A 165 4.28 2.11 -22.69
CA THR A 165 3.05 1.35 -23.00
C THR A 165 1.75 1.97 -22.61
N SER A 166 1.69 3.20 -22.15
CA SER A 166 0.38 3.79 -21.88
C SER A 166 -0.14 4.55 -23.10
N PRO A 167 -1.15 3.99 -23.80
CA PRO A 167 -1.90 4.74 -24.79
C PRO A 167 -2.90 5.72 -24.13
N SER A 168 -2.96 5.76 -22.80
CA SER A 168 -3.90 6.61 -22.06
C SER A 168 -3.25 7.93 -21.68
N PRO A 169 -3.92 9.07 -21.97
CA PRO A 169 -3.47 10.40 -21.53
C PRO A 169 -3.41 10.55 -19.99
N ARG A 170 -3.87 9.54 -19.23
CA ARG A 170 -3.82 9.55 -17.75
C ARG A 170 -2.47 9.10 -17.20
N ASP A 171 -1.66 8.48 -18.03
CA ASP A 171 -0.40 7.86 -17.64
C ASP A 171 0.79 8.71 -18.14
N SER A 172 0.54 9.88 -18.65
CA SER A 172 1.53 10.88 -19.07
C SER A 172 1.61 12.04 -18.10
#